data_53354309688c9903d8204188f5e8559c
#
_entry.id   53354309688c9903d8204188f5e8559c
#
_cell.length_a   1.000
_cell.length_b   1.000
_cell.length_c   1.000
_cell.angle_alpha   90.00
_cell.angle_beta   90.00
_cell.angle_gamma   90.00
#
_symmetry.space_group_name_H-M   'P 1'
#
loop_
_entity.id
_entity.type
_entity.pdbx_description
1 polymer ?
#
loop_
_entity_poly.entity_id
_entity_poly.type
_entity_poly.pdbx_seq_one_letter_code
_entity_poly.pdbx_strand_id
1 'polypeptide(L)'
;GVQTCALPILPAFSVGMCDSYEGPIEDPDWLKIPRTKVPGDAALSRELITGLMNDVDVAFAEEWKFDHGIMVPLHFLTPNYDRTIVPVNINCQGPPLTPLHRVWAFGKALRRVCDARPEKIAIIGTGGISHWPATPDSGKINEAWDRQFLERLLQQDKAALLSYTDEATYREGGQGGFEIRTYIAAAAAARGRGELQFYTTELPLFAVGCTVARFELQ
;
A
#
# COMPACT_ATOMS: atom_id res chain seq x y z
N GLY A 1 -21.46 28.16 -3.52
CA GLY A 1 -20.52 27.10 -3.31
C GLY A 1 -19.15 27.69 -3.03
N VAL A 2 -18.67 27.61 -1.80
CA VAL A 2 -17.27 27.90 -1.52
C VAL A 2 -16.48 26.79 -2.17
N GLN A 3 -15.98 27.07 -3.36
CA GLN A 3 -14.94 26.27 -3.97
C GLN A 3 -13.69 26.55 -3.13
N THR A 4 -13.54 25.84 -2.03
CA THR A 4 -12.25 25.73 -1.42
C THR A 4 -11.39 25.08 -2.48
N CYS A 5 -10.48 25.84 -3.09
CA CYS A 5 -9.27 25.29 -3.66
C CYS A 5 -8.52 24.64 -2.50
N ALA A 6 -9.00 23.50 -2.07
CA ALA A 6 -8.25 22.64 -1.21
C ALA A 6 -7.05 22.21 -2.07
N LEU A 7 -5.91 22.83 -1.82
CA LEU A 7 -4.65 22.24 -2.20
C LEU A 7 -4.74 20.78 -1.74
N PRO A 8 -4.35 19.81 -2.57
CA PRO A 8 -4.41 18.42 -2.16
C PRO A 8 -3.63 18.26 -0.86
N ILE A 9 -4.36 18.04 0.23
CA ILE A 9 -3.75 17.70 1.51
C ILE A 9 -3.44 16.21 1.41
N LEU A 10 -2.17 15.87 1.28
CA LEU A 10 -1.71 14.49 1.25
C LEU A 10 -1.08 14.18 2.61
N PRO A 11 -1.86 13.64 3.57
CA PRO A 11 -1.30 13.22 4.84
C PRO A 11 -0.34 12.05 4.62
N ALA A 12 0.67 11.92 5.50
CA ALA A 12 1.63 10.82 5.43
C ALA A 12 0.93 9.45 5.47
N PHE A 13 -0.08 9.35 6.33
CA PHE A 13 -0.92 8.16 6.49
C PHE A 13 -2.37 8.56 6.62
N SER A 14 -3.27 7.79 6.00
CA SER A 14 -4.70 7.92 6.22
C SER A 14 -5.36 6.55 6.31
N VAL A 15 -6.43 6.48 7.11
CA VAL A 15 -7.20 5.26 7.36
C VAL A 15 -8.66 5.53 7.01
N GLY A 16 -9.26 4.65 6.24
CA GLY A 16 -10.70 4.73 5.98
C GLY A 16 -11.52 4.31 7.19
N MET A 17 -12.57 5.08 7.49
CA MET A 17 -13.44 4.86 8.64
C MET A 17 -14.90 4.83 8.18
N CYS A 18 -15.24 3.84 7.36
CA CYS A 18 -16.58 3.64 6.81
C CYS A 18 -17.06 2.21 7.06
N ASP A 19 -18.37 2.02 7.11
CA ASP A 19 -18.99 0.68 7.21
C ASP A 19 -19.08 -0.03 5.86
N SER A 20 -18.88 0.71 4.76
CA SER A 20 -18.78 0.15 3.42
C SER A 20 -18.01 1.08 2.49
N TYR A 21 -17.40 0.48 1.50
CA TYR A 21 -16.68 1.16 0.42
C TYR A 21 -17.24 0.71 -0.92
N GLU A 22 -16.92 1.43 -1.98
CA GLU A 22 -17.30 1.07 -3.35
C GLU A 22 -16.11 1.28 -4.28
N GLY A 23 -15.90 0.37 -5.20
CA GLY A 23 -14.85 0.43 -6.23
C GLY A 23 -15.05 -0.61 -7.32
N PRO A 24 -14.19 -0.59 -8.32
CA PRO A 24 -13.13 0.39 -8.57
C PRO A 24 -13.68 1.74 -9.07
N ILE A 25 -12.92 2.81 -8.86
CA ILE A 25 -13.23 4.14 -9.43
C ILE A 25 -12.97 4.18 -10.94
N GLU A 26 -12.04 3.36 -11.40
CA GLU A 26 -11.68 3.21 -12.81
C GLU A 26 -12.83 2.58 -13.60
N ASP A 27 -12.71 2.68 -14.92
CA ASP A 27 -13.66 2.06 -15.83
C ASP A 27 -13.61 0.52 -15.67
N PRO A 28 -14.74 -0.14 -15.32
CA PRO A 28 -14.80 -1.60 -15.19
C PRO A 28 -14.46 -2.32 -16.49
N ASP A 29 -14.76 -1.74 -17.65
CA ASP A 29 -14.45 -2.35 -18.95
C ASP A 29 -12.95 -2.34 -19.23
N TRP A 30 -12.24 -1.34 -18.73
CA TRP A 30 -10.78 -1.29 -18.81
C TRP A 30 -10.13 -2.22 -17.78
N LEU A 31 -10.51 -2.14 -16.51
CA LEU A 31 -9.89 -2.90 -15.44
C LEU A 31 -10.32 -4.39 -15.42
N LYS A 32 -11.48 -4.72 -16.03
CA LYS A 32 -12.10 -6.06 -15.99
C LYS A 32 -12.43 -6.55 -14.58
N ILE A 33 -12.67 -5.63 -13.67
CA ILE A 33 -13.12 -5.90 -12.30
C ILE A 33 -14.46 -5.20 -12.09
N PRO A 34 -15.49 -5.92 -11.60
CA PRO A 34 -16.83 -5.33 -11.43
C PRO A 34 -16.81 -4.25 -10.33
N ARG A 35 -17.52 -3.15 -10.59
CA ARG A 35 -17.79 -2.17 -9.53
C ARG A 35 -18.73 -2.77 -8.51
N THR A 36 -18.29 -2.84 -7.27
CA THR A 36 -19.05 -3.50 -6.21
C THR A 36 -18.83 -2.82 -4.85
N LYS A 37 -19.69 -3.16 -3.91
CA LYS A 37 -19.52 -2.75 -2.51
C LYS A 37 -18.66 -3.75 -1.77
N VAL A 38 -17.82 -3.23 -0.89
CA VAL A 38 -16.94 -3.99 -0.01
C VAL A 38 -17.27 -3.61 1.43
N PRO A 39 -17.50 -4.56 2.34
CA PRO A 39 -17.78 -4.22 3.73
C PRO A 39 -16.57 -3.59 4.39
N GLY A 40 -16.83 -2.54 5.17
CA GLY A 40 -15.90 -1.90 6.09
C GLY A 40 -16.32 -2.15 7.53
N ASP A 41 -15.58 -1.57 8.46
CA ASP A 41 -15.90 -1.54 9.88
C ASP A 41 -15.39 -0.23 10.48
N ALA A 42 -16.27 0.73 10.59
CA ALA A 42 -15.94 2.05 11.12
C ALA A 42 -15.55 1.99 12.61
N ALA A 43 -16.09 1.06 13.37
CA ALA A 43 -15.74 0.90 14.77
C ALA A 43 -14.33 0.33 14.93
N LEU A 44 -13.99 -0.74 14.21
CA LEU A 44 -12.64 -1.30 14.16
C LEU A 44 -11.64 -0.26 13.64
N SER A 45 -11.99 0.48 12.57
CA SER A 45 -11.14 1.54 12.02
C SER A 45 -10.83 2.60 13.08
N ARG A 46 -11.82 3.05 13.85
CA ARG A 46 -11.65 4.03 14.93
C ARG A 46 -10.69 3.52 16.01
N GLU A 47 -10.82 2.27 16.40
CA GLU A 47 -9.93 1.67 17.39
C GLU A 47 -8.49 1.53 16.87
N LEU A 48 -8.32 1.12 15.60
CA LEU A 48 -7.00 1.09 14.96
C LEU A 48 -6.38 2.49 14.88
N ILE A 49 -7.14 3.51 14.47
CA ILE A 49 -6.69 4.90 14.43
C ILE A 49 -6.23 5.34 15.83
N THR A 50 -7.07 5.14 16.84
CA THR A 50 -6.74 5.51 18.23
C THR A 50 -5.46 4.83 18.71
N GLY A 51 -5.30 3.53 18.39
CA GLY A 51 -4.10 2.78 18.72
C GLY A 51 -2.85 3.27 17.98
N LEU A 52 -2.97 3.61 16.70
CA LEU A 52 -1.87 4.12 15.88
C LEU A 52 -1.38 5.49 16.34
N MET A 53 -2.29 6.37 16.78
CA MET A 53 -1.95 7.72 17.24
C MET A 53 -1.03 7.76 18.47
N ASN A 54 -0.80 6.64 19.14
CA ASN A 54 0.23 6.57 20.19
C ASN A 54 1.66 6.59 19.63
N ASP A 55 1.86 6.27 18.34
CA ASP A 55 3.18 6.15 17.73
C ASP A 55 3.34 7.05 16.49
N VAL A 56 2.25 7.24 15.72
CA VAL A 56 2.28 7.99 14.46
C VAL A 56 0.98 8.78 14.27
N ASP A 57 1.11 9.99 13.71
CA ASP A 57 -0.06 10.76 13.32
C ASP A 57 -0.71 10.15 12.09
N VAL A 58 -2.01 9.93 12.14
CA VAL A 58 -2.81 9.42 11.03
C VAL A 58 -4.02 10.32 10.80
N ALA A 59 -4.32 10.57 9.53
CA ALA A 59 -5.60 11.13 9.14
C ALA A 59 -6.65 10.01 8.99
N PHE A 60 -7.92 10.37 8.97
CA PHE A 60 -8.98 9.43 8.64
C PHE A 60 -9.93 10.01 7.59
N ALA A 61 -10.61 9.13 6.86
CA ALA A 61 -11.59 9.47 5.84
C ALA A 61 -12.90 8.73 6.11
N GLU A 62 -14.01 9.49 6.19
CA GLU A 62 -15.37 8.97 6.35
C GLU A 62 -16.06 8.72 4.99
N GLU A 63 -15.40 9.11 3.90
CA GLU A 63 -15.78 8.79 2.52
C GLU A 63 -14.54 8.36 1.75
N TRP A 64 -14.60 7.17 1.17
CA TRP A 64 -13.50 6.67 0.35
C TRP A 64 -14.02 5.73 -0.73
N LYS A 65 -13.64 6.00 -1.96
CA LYS A 65 -13.87 5.10 -3.09
C LYS A 65 -12.57 4.36 -3.41
N PHE A 66 -12.67 3.07 -3.61
CA PHE A 66 -11.52 2.22 -3.88
C PHE A 66 -11.08 2.34 -5.33
N ASP A 67 -9.77 2.43 -5.53
CA ASP A 67 -9.10 2.33 -6.81
C ASP A 67 -8.60 0.90 -7.08
N HIS A 68 -7.92 0.72 -8.20
CA HIS A 68 -7.29 -0.55 -8.57
C HIS A 68 -6.31 -1.07 -7.51
N GLY A 69 -5.60 -0.19 -6.81
CA GLY A 69 -4.62 -0.57 -5.78
C GLY A 69 -5.23 -1.39 -4.64
N ILE A 70 -6.51 -1.20 -4.34
CA ILE A 70 -7.28 -1.97 -3.37
C ILE A 70 -8.12 -3.06 -4.05
N MET A 71 -8.83 -2.71 -5.12
CA MET A 71 -9.80 -3.62 -5.74
C MET A 71 -9.17 -4.80 -6.46
N VAL A 72 -7.99 -4.62 -7.07
CA VAL A 72 -7.30 -5.74 -7.76
C VAL A 72 -6.90 -6.83 -6.77
N PRO A 73 -6.18 -6.55 -5.68
CA PRO A 73 -5.88 -7.58 -4.68
C PRO A 73 -7.14 -8.23 -4.10
N LEU A 74 -8.20 -7.47 -3.81
CA LEU A 74 -9.44 -8.01 -3.27
C LEU A 74 -10.13 -8.96 -4.26
N HIS A 75 -10.14 -8.63 -5.55
CA HIS A 75 -10.74 -9.47 -6.57
C HIS A 75 -10.15 -10.89 -6.60
N PHE A 76 -8.84 -11.01 -6.39
CA PHE A 76 -8.17 -12.32 -6.38
C PHE A 76 -8.17 -13.00 -5.03
N LEU A 77 -8.03 -12.24 -3.93
CA LEU A 77 -7.91 -12.80 -2.58
C LEU A 77 -9.27 -13.06 -1.93
N THR A 78 -10.26 -12.24 -2.24
CA THR A 78 -11.62 -12.31 -1.68
C THR A 78 -12.66 -12.11 -2.77
N PRO A 79 -12.78 -13.05 -3.74
CA PRO A 79 -13.58 -12.86 -4.96
C PRO A 79 -15.07 -12.62 -4.70
N ASN A 80 -15.57 -12.98 -3.53
CA ASN A 80 -16.95 -12.71 -3.12
C ASN A 80 -17.11 -11.32 -2.48
N TYR A 81 -16.00 -10.59 -2.25
CA TYR A 81 -15.99 -9.27 -1.56
C TYR A 81 -16.71 -9.29 -0.21
N ASP A 82 -16.63 -10.41 0.53
CA ASP A 82 -17.33 -10.68 1.77
C ASP A 82 -16.47 -10.46 3.03
N ARG A 83 -15.25 -9.97 2.84
CA ARG A 83 -14.34 -9.67 3.96
C ARG A 83 -14.37 -8.19 4.30
N THR A 84 -14.39 -7.93 5.60
CA THR A 84 -14.28 -6.58 6.13
C THR A 84 -12.88 -6.00 5.87
N ILE A 85 -12.83 -4.80 5.31
CA ILE A 85 -11.59 -4.12 4.92
C ILE A 85 -11.45 -2.83 5.70
N VAL A 86 -10.27 -2.61 6.25
CA VAL A 86 -9.81 -1.31 6.74
C VAL A 86 -8.74 -0.80 5.79
N PRO A 87 -9.06 0.13 4.89
CA PRO A 87 -8.09 0.65 3.93
C PRO A 87 -7.13 1.60 4.61
N VAL A 88 -5.87 1.50 4.23
CA VAL A 88 -4.80 2.39 4.67
C VAL A 88 -4.08 2.94 3.46
N ASN A 89 -3.89 4.25 3.43
CA ASN A 89 -3.08 4.91 2.41
C ASN A 89 -1.82 5.49 3.01
N ILE A 90 -0.71 5.31 2.29
CA ILE A 90 0.59 5.93 2.55
C ILE A 90 0.89 6.87 1.39
N ASN A 91 1.26 8.12 1.65
CA ASN A 91 1.60 9.04 0.56
C ASN A 91 2.82 8.54 -0.21
N CYS A 92 2.58 8.00 -1.40
CA CYS A 92 3.56 7.55 -2.39
C CYS A 92 3.53 8.40 -3.68
N GLN A 93 2.66 9.43 -3.76
CA GLN A 93 2.38 10.14 -5.02
C GLN A 93 2.97 11.54 -5.07
N GLY A 94 2.78 12.33 -4.02
CA GLY A 94 3.08 13.75 -4.03
C GLY A 94 4.16 14.14 -3.03
N PRO A 95 5.33 14.63 -3.49
CA PRO A 95 6.31 15.22 -2.60
C PRO A 95 5.74 16.41 -1.80
N PRO A 96 6.13 16.56 -0.53
CA PRO A 96 7.09 15.74 0.20
C PRO A 96 6.53 14.37 0.57
N LEU A 97 7.27 13.32 0.23
CA LEU A 97 6.88 11.94 0.49
C LEU A 97 7.10 11.57 1.97
N THR A 98 6.36 10.56 2.43
CA THR A 98 6.54 10.04 3.79
C THR A 98 7.94 9.43 3.95
N PRO A 99 8.78 9.92 4.89
CA PRO A 99 10.11 9.37 5.12
C PRO A 99 10.05 7.89 5.50
N LEU A 100 10.98 7.08 4.99
CA LEU A 100 10.95 5.61 5.16
C LEU A 100 11.03 5.17 6.62
N HIS A 101 11.75 5.91 7.49
CA HIS A 101 11.78 5.59 8.92
C HIS A 101 10.41 5.76 9.58
N ARG A 102 9.58 6.71 9.12
CA ARG A 102 8.19 6.86 9.59
C ARG A 102 7.28 5.77 9.03
N VAL A 103 7.50 5.37 7.79
CA VAL A 103 6.81 4.21 7.17
C VAL A 103 7.09 2.93 7.97
N TRP A 104 8.35 2.72 8.36
CA TRP A 104 8.72 1.59 9.21
C TRP A 104 8.05 1.65 10.59
N ALA A 105 8.07 2.83 11.22
CA ALA A 105 7.40 3.05 12.51
C ALA A 105 5.90 2.78 12.41
N PHE A 106 5.27 3.24 11.33
CA PHE A 106 3.85 2.97 11.06
C PHE A 106 3.56 1.47 10.98
N GLY A 107 4.36 0.69 10.21
CA GLY A 107 4.19 -0.77 10.13
C GLY A 107 4.32 -1.46 11.49
N LYS A 108 5.28 -1.03 12.32
CA LYS A 108 5.42 -1.54 13.70
C LYS A 108 4.22 -1.19 14.59
N ALA A 109 3.73 0.04 14.49
CA ALA A 109 2.55 0.49 15.23
C ALA A 109 1.30 -0.30 14.78
N LEU A 110 1.11 -0.47 13.47
CA LEU A 110 0.01 -1.25 12.91
C LEU A 110 0.04 -2.70 13.44
N ARG A 111 1.21 -3.34 13.45
CA ARG A 111 1.37 -4.67 14.01
C ARG A 111 0.97 -4.73 15.48
N ARG A 112 1.48 -3.80 16.30
CA ARG A 112 1.18 -3.72 17.74
C ARG A 112 -0.33 -3.60 17.98
N VAL A 113 -1.01 -2.76 17.21
CA VAL A 113 -2.45 -2.55 17.35
C VAL A 113 -3.22 -3.80 16.91
N CYS A 114 -2.82 -4.43 15.80
CA CYS A 114 -3.44 -5.67 15.32
C CYS A 114 -3.25 -6.85 16.30
N ASP A 115 -2.08 -6.95 16.94
CA ASP A 115 -1.81 -8.02 17.94
C ASP A 115 -2.68 -7.92 19.19
N ALA A 116 -3.14 -6.73 19.52
CA ALA A 116 -4.03 -6.50 20.65
C ALA A 116 -5.51 -6.84 20.34
N ARG A 117 -5.81 -7.27 19.11
CA ARG A 117 -7.17 -7.55 18.66
C ARG A 117 -7.50 -9.03 18.69
N PRO A 118 -8.74 -9.39 19.01
CA PRO A 118 -9.21 -10.78 18.97
C PRO A 118 -9.47 -11.28 17.53
N GLU A 119 -9.65 -10.37 16.56
CA GLU A 119 -9.94 -10.71 15.18
C GLU A 119 -8.68 -11.27 14.48
N LYS A 120 -8.89 -12.16 13.51
CA LYS A 120 -7.82 -12.58 12.60
C LYS A 120 -7.64 -11.52 11.53
N ILE A 121 -6.53 -10.78 11.60
CA ILE A 121 -6.22 -9.67 10.71
C ILE A 121 -5.07 -10.06 9.77
N ALA A 122 -5.30 -9.92 8.47
CA ALA A 122 -4.26 -9.96 7.45
C ALA A 122 -3.85 -8.52 7.08
N ILE A 123 -2.55 -8.27 6.99
CA ILE A 123 -2.00 -6.99 6.53
C ILE A 123 -1.47 -7.21 5.12
N ILE A 124 -1.95 -6.41 4.17
CA ILE A 124 -1.58 -6.50 2.76
C ILE A 124 -0.98 -5.16 2.34
N GLY A 125 0.28 -5.17 1.90
CA GLY A 125 0.90 -4.05 1.21
C GLY A 125 0.71 -4.20 -0.29
N THR A 126 0.14 -3.19 -0.94
CA THR A 126 -0.15 -3.18 -2.38
C THR A 126 0.62 -2.09 -3.08
N GLY A 127 0.89 -2.28 -4.37
CA GLY A 127 1.60 -1.32 -5.21
C GLY A 127 2.42 -2.04 -6.28
N GLY A 128 3.20 -1.26 -7.02
CA GLY A 128 4.21 -1.77 -7.94
C GLY A 128 5.63 -1.53 -7.40
N ILE A 129 6.64 -2.15 -8.02
CA ILE A 129 8.03 -1.84 -7.71
C ILE A 129 8.52 -0.78 -8.72
N SER A 130 9.41 -1.10 -9.65
CA SER A 130 9.79 -0.09 -10.63
C SER A 130 8.73 0.09 -11.71
N HIS A 131 8.34 1.31 -11.97
CA HIS A 131 7.50 1.70 -13.11
C HIS A 131 7.41 3.23 -13.28
N TRP A 132 7.10 3.67 -14.49
CA TRP A 132 7.04 5.07 -14.90
C TRP A 132 5.66 5.42 -15.48
N PRO A 133 4.56 5.39 -14.66
CA PRO A 133 3.21 5.62 -15.17
C PRO A 133 3.03 7.05 -15.69
N ALA A 134 2.34 7.18 -16.83
CA ALA A 134 1.99 8.46 -17.45
C ALA A 134 3.20 9.37 -17.77
N THR A 135 4.36 8.80 -18.06
CA THR A 135 5.58 9.50 -18.48
C THR A 135 6.02 9.00 -19.85
N PRO A 136 6.96 9.71 -20.55
CA PRO A 136 7.57 9.18 -21.78
C PRO A 136 8.29 7.83 -21.61
N ASP A 137 8.71 7.50 -20.39
CA ASP A 137 9.35 6.23 -20.03
C ASP A 137 8.32 5.14 -19.66
N SER A 138 7.03 5.35 -19.89
CA SER A 138 5.99 4.36 -19.60
C SER A 138 6.29 3.04 -20.33
N GLY A 139 6.25 1.93 -19.58
CA GLY A 139 6.67 0.62 -20.08
C GLY A 139 8.06 0.18 -19.63
N LYS A 140 8.89 1.10 -19.12
CA LYS A 140 10.19 0.78 -18.56
C LYS A 140 10.04 0.07 -17.22
N ILE A 141 10.86 -0.96 -16.99
CA ILE A 141 10.99 -1.67 -15.74
C ILE A 141 12.47 -1.87 -15.46
N ASN A 142 12.89 -1.68 -14.21
CA ASN A 142 14.27 -1.94 -13.77
C ASN A 142 14.32 -3.21 -12.93
N GLU A 143 14.36 -4.37 -13.60
CA GLU A 143 14.35 -5.67 -12.95
C GLU A 143 15.49 -5.84 -11.94
N ALA A 144 16.69 -5.33 -12.23
CA ALA A 144 17.83 -5.45 -11.33
C ALA A 144 17.57 -4.71 -10.00
N TRP A 145 17.01 -3.51 -10.07
CA TRP A 145 16.64 -2.75 -8.88
C TRP A 145 15.49 -3.40 -8.10
N ASP A 146 14.49 -3.92 -8.81
CA ASP A 146 13.36 -4.64 -8.21
C ASP A 146 13.82 -5.86 -7.42
N ARG A 147 14.69 -6.70 -8.02
CA ARG A 147 15.22 -7.89 -7.35
C ARG A 147 16.07 -7.53 -6.14
N GLN A 148 16.87 -6.48 -6.22
CA GLN A 148 17.64 -5.99 -5.08
C GLN A 148 16.73 -5.50 -3.95
N PHE A 149 15.68 -4.76 -4.30
CA PHE A 149 14.68 -4.32 -3.32
C PHE A 149 13.98 -5.51 -2.66
N LEU A 150 13.52 -6.49 -3.45
CA LEU A 150 12.85 -7.68 -2.95
C LEU A 150 13.75 -8.50 -2.02
N GLU A 151 15.02 -8.68 -2.35
CA GLU A 151 15.97 -9.36 -1.48
C GLU A 151 16.04 -8.70 -0.10
N ARG A 152 16.23 -7.38 -0.05
CA ARG A 152 16.29 -6.61 1.19
C ARG A 152 14.97 -6.67 1.96
N LEU A 153 13.85 -6.59 1.25
CA LEU A 153 12.50 -6.65 1.82
C LEU A 153 12.25 -8.00 2.50
N LEU A 154 12.54 -9.10 1.80
CA LEU A 154 12.29 -10.46 2.28
C LEU A 154 13.20 -10.83 3.46
N GLN A 155 14.44 -10.32 3.46
CA GLN A 155 15.36 -10.47 4.59
C GLN A 155 15.03 -9.56 5.77
N GLN A 156 14.11 -8.60 5.60
CA GLN A 156 13.80 -7.54 6.56
C GLN A 156 15.05 -6.73 6.95
N ASP A 157 15.93 -6.48 5.98
CA ASP A 157 17.10 -5.65 6.19
C ASP A 157 16.68 -4.18 6.37
N LYS A 158 16.32 -3.85 7.61
CA LYS A 158 15.86 -2.51 7.96
C LYS A 158 16.85 -1.43 7.53
N ALA A 159 18.14 -1.65 7.75
CA ALA A 159 19.15 -0.63 7.45
C ALA A 159 19.20 -0.34 5.95
N ALA A 160 19.23 -1.38 5.13
CA ALA A 160 19.22 -1.25 3.69
C ALA A 160 17.89 -0.67 3.15
N LEU A 161 16.74 -1.09 3.70
CA LEU A 161 15.44 -0.55 3.31
C LEU A 161 15.28 0.93 3.64
N LEU A 162 15.81 1.38 4.78
CA LEU A 162 15.73 2.79 5.18
C LEU A 162 16.81 3.67 4.52
N SER A 163 17.76 3.09 3.80
CA SER A 163 18.80 3.84 3.08
C SER A 163 18.37 4.34 1.69
N TYR A 164 17.23 3.90 1.17
CA TYR A 164 16.71 4.43 -0.09
C TYR A 164 16.39 5.92 0.05
N THR A 165 16.90 6.73 -0.87
CA THR A 165 16.52 8.15 -1.00
C THR A 165 15.44 8.32 -2.06
N ASP A 166 14.68 9.41 -1.98
CA ASP A 166 13.64 9.69 -2.97
C ASP A 166 14.26 9.92 -4.36
N GLU A 167 15.42 10.58 -4.44
CA GLU A 167 16.13 10.82 -5.72
C GLU A 167 16.60 9.49 -6.34
N ALA A 168 17.19 8.61 -5.54
CA ALA A 168 17.66 7.33 -6.02
C ALA A 168 16.48 6.44 -6.45
N THR A 169 15.41 6.43 -5.66
CA THR A 169 14.18 5.68 -5.98
C THR A 169 13.54 6.18 -7.27
N TYR A 170 13.43 7.49 -7.46
CA TYR A 170 12.90 8.07 -8.68
C TYR A 170 13.76 7.72 -9.91
N ARG A 171 15.08 7.82 -9.79
CA ARG A 171 16.00 7.52 -10.88
C ARG A 171 15.96 6.05 -11.30
N GLU A 172 15.95 5.14 -10.32
CA GLU A 172 16.06 3.70 -10.57
C GLU A 172 14.70 3.01 -10.73
N GLY A 173 13.69 3.45 -9.99
CA GLY A 173 12.36 2.82 -9.94
C GLY A 173 11.25 3.65 -10.58
N GLY A 174 11.53 4.88 -11.00
CA GLY A 174 10.51 5.81 -11.50
C GLY A 174 9.65 6.40 -10.37
N GLN A 175 8.67 7.22 -10.77
CA GLN A 175 7.74 7.77 -9.78
C GLN A 175 6.87 6.69 -9.13
N GLY A 176 6.52 5.64 -9.86
CA GLY A 176 5.79 4.51 -9.30
C GLY A 176 6.61 3.73 -8.29
N GLY A 177 7.94 3.73 -8.39
CA GLY A 177 8.84 3.13 -7.41
C GLY A 177 8.70 3.68 -5.98
N PHE A 178 8.06 4.84 -5.80
CA PHE A 178 7.75 5.36 -4.47
C PHE A 178 6.77 4.48 -3.68
N GLU A 179 6.04 3.60 -4.36
CA GLU A 179 5.12 2.63 -3.75
C GLU A 179 5.83 1.55 -2.92
N ILE A 180 7.17 1.43 -3.00
CA ILE A 180 7.94 0.60 -2.06
C ILE A 180 7.62 0.89 -0.59
N ARG A 181 7.07 2.06 -0.29
CA ARG A 181 6.62 2.44 1.05
C ARG A 181 5.56 1.52 1.61
N THR A 182 4.63 1.07 0.80
CA THR A 182 3.57 0.13 1.24
C THR A 182 4.16 -1.23 1.58
N TYR A 183 5.11 -1.72 0.77
CA TYR A 183 5.83 -2.96 1.04
C TYR A 183 6.70 -2.88 2.30
N ILE A 184 7.40 -1.75 2.49
CA ILE A 184 8.20 -1.51 3.69
C ILE A 184 7.32 -1.48 4.95
N ALA A 185 6.14 -0.86 4.89
CA ALA A 185 5.19 -0.86 6.00
C ALA A 185 4.71 -2.29 6.32
N ALA A 186 4.35 -3.07 5.30
CA ALA A 186 3.93 -4.47 5.47
C ALA A 186 5.06 -5.34 6.05
N ALA A 187 6.30 -5.20 5.53
CA ALA A 187 7.45 -5.91 6.06
C ALA A 187 7.77 -5.51 7.52
N ALA A 188 7.65 -4.22 7.85
CA ALA A 188 7.80 -3.77 9.24
C ALA A 188 6.74 -4.32 10.18
N ALA A 189 5.53 -4.58 9.67
CA ALA A 189 4.46 -5.24 10.43
C ALA A 189 4.68 -6.76 10.57
N ALA A 190 5.47 -7.38 9.71
CA ALA A 190 5.79 -8.81 9.79
C ALA A 190 6.76 -9.12 10.94
N ARG A 191 6.83 -10.39 11.35
CA ARG A 191 7.69 -10.86 12.45
C ARG A 191 8.88 -11.68 12.02
N GLY A 192 8.93 -12.10 10.78
CA GLY A 192 9.98 -12.97 10.24
C GLY A 192 10.29 -12.66 8.80
N ARG A 193 11.25 -13.39 8.25
CA ARG A 193 11.62 -13.28 6.85
C ARG A 193 10.45 -13.57 5.94
N GLY A 194 10.46 -12.94 4.76
CA GLY A 194 9.49 -13.19 3.73
C GLY A 194 9.96 -14.23 2.73
N GLU A 195 9.02 -14.74 1.96
CA GLU A 195 9.24 -15.66 0.84
C GLU A 195 8.63 -15.03 -0.42
N LEU A 196 9.42 -15.02 -1.50
CA LEU A 196 8.94 -14.58 -2.80
C LEU A 196 8.10 -15.72 -3.42
N GLN A 197 6.84 -15.44 -3.68
CA GLN A 197 5.94 -16.37 -4.36
C GLN A 197 5.97 -16.15 -5.87
N PHE A 198 6.07 -14.90 -6.29
CA PHE A 198 6.02 -14.55 -7.70
C PHE A 198 6.68 -13.19 -7.95
N TYR A 199 7.36 -13.08 -9.08
CA TYR A 199 7.83 -11.82 -9.65
C TYR A 199 7.84 -11.91 -11.17
N THR A 200 7.32 -10.89 -11.85
CA THR A 200 7.38 -10.77 -13.30
C THR A 200 7.44 -9.32 -13.77
N THR A 201 8.03 -9.13 -14.94
CA THR A 201 8.07 -7.87 -15.69
C THR A 201 7.23 -7.92 -16.96
N GLU A 202 6.54 -9.03 -17.22
CA GLU A 202 5.89 -9.33 -18.50
C GLU A 202 4.40 -9.00 -18.54
N LEU A 203 3.86 -8.33 -17.52
CA LEU A 203 2.44 -7.97 -17.53
C LEU A 203 2.22 -6.69 -18.35
N PRO A 204 1.58 -6.79 -19.54
CA PRO A 204 1.53 -5.68 -20.49
C PRO A 204 0.62 -4.53 -20.05
N LEU A 205 -0.30 -4.77 -19.12
CA LEU A 205 -1.35 -3.79 -18.80
C LEU A 205 -0.82 -2.60 -18.00
N PHE A 206 0.07 -2.85 -17.03
CA PHE A 206 0.56 -1.82 -16.12
C PHE A 206 2.04 -1.49 -16.29
N ALA A 207 2.80 -2.32 -17.05
CA ALA A 207 4.24 -2.17 -17.24
C ALA A 207 4.95 -1.86 -15.91
N VAL A 208 4.76 -2.73 -14.95
CA VAL A 208 5.24 -2.61 -13.56
C VAL A 208 5.93 -3.90 -13.14
N GLY A 209 6.98 -3.80 -12.33
CA GLY A 209 7.54 -4.95 -11.63
C GLY A 209 6.52 -5.52 -10.66
N CYS A 210 5.81 -6.57 -11.08
CA CYS A 210 4.74 -7.20 -10.30
C CYS A 210 5.30 -8.27 -9.38
N THR A 211 4.90 -8.24 -8.13
CA THR A 211 5.36 -9.21 -7.13
C THR A 211 4.25 -9.69 -6.22
N VAL A 212 4.39 -10.94 -5.78
CA VAL A 212 3.64 -11.49 -4.64
C VAL A 212 4.66 -12.07 -3.67
N ALA A 213 4.64 -11.60 -2.46
CA ALA A 213 5.49 -12.08 -1.38
C ALA A 213 4.67 -12.36 -0.13
N ARG A 214 5.07 -13.34 0.63
CA ARG A 214 4.42 -13.73 1.89
C ARG A 214 5.41 -13.59 3.03
N PHE A 215 4.94 -13.04 4.14
CA PHE A 215 5.68 -13.02 5.40
C PHE A 215 4.99 -13.93 6.41
N GLU A 216 5.79 -14.66 7.17
CA GLU A 216 5.25 -15.47 8.25
C GLU A 216 4.81 -14.59 9.42
N LEU A 217 3.69 -14.97 9.99
CA LEU A 217 3.16 -14.43 11.25
C LEU A 217 3.52 -15.45 12.33
N GLN A 218 4.67 -15.27 12.97
CA GLN A 218 5.02 -16.04 14.17
C GLN A 218 4.40 -15.41 15.40
#